data_d41d0773d2ce734a157ef0b45f8a82e4
#
_entry.id   d41d0773d2ce734a157ef0b45f8a82e4
#
_cell.length_a   1.000
_cell.length_b   1.000
_cell.length_c   1.000
_cell.angle_alpha   90.00
_cell.angle_beta   90.00
_cell.angle_gamma   90.00
#
_symmetry.space_group_name_H-M   'P 1'
#
loop_
_entity.id
_entity.type
_entity.pdbx_description
1 polymer ?
#
loop_
_entity_poly.entity_id
_entity_poly.type
_entity_poly.pdbx_seq_one_letter_code
_entity_poly.pdbx_strand_id
1 'polypeptide(L)' 'MSRLIRMDHTGHTTLAEWTADDPETIEAAAEAFRAQLELGYFGMVSTGEGQAEQVRELPTGAELVIMRLPISGG' A
#
# COMPACT_ATOMS: atom_id res chain seq x y z
N MET A 1 -2.48 13.53 -4.70
CA MET A 1 -1.27 12.84 -4.28
C MET A 1 -1.62 11.47 -3.74
N SER A 2 -0.92 10.46 -4.20
CA SER A 2 -1.20 9.09 -3.78
C SER A 2 -0.41 8.74 -2.53
N ARG A 3 -0.90 7.78 -1.78
CA ARG A 3 -0.34 7.47 -0.48
C ARG A 3 -0.31 5.97 -0.22
N LEU A 4 0.79 5.51 0.36
CA LEU A 4 0.96 4.13 0.82
C LEU A 4 1.00 4.16 2.34
N ILE A 5 0.08 3.47 2.98
CA ILE A 5 0.04 3.40 4.44
C ILE A 5 0.11 1.96 4.91
N ARG A 6 0.53 1.78 6.15
CA ARG A 6 0.51 0.48 6.81
C ARG A 6 -0.45 0.56 7.98
N MET A 7 -1.36 -0.40 8.06
CA MET A 7 -2.28 -0.49 9.20
C MET A 7 -1.88 -1.67 10.07
N ASP A 8 -1.79 -1.43 11.36
CA ASP A 8 -1.54 -2.47 12.34
C ASP A 8 -2.35 -2.16 13.60
N HIS A 9 -2.13 -2.92 14.65
CA HIS A 9 -2.89 -2.76 15.90
C HIS A 9 -2.62 -1.43 16.61
N THR A 10 -1.58 -0.70 16.21
CA THR A 10 -1.25 0.59 16.80
C THR A 10 -1.81 1.77 16.00
N GLY A 11 -2.48 1.51 14.88
CA GLY A 11 -3.02 2.55 14.01
C GLY A 11 -2.47 2.45 12.61
N HIS A 12 -2.28 3.59 11.96
CA HIS A 12 -1.74 3.60 10.61
C HIS A 12 -0.54 4.54 10.52
N THR A 13 0.39 4.19 9.64
CA THR A 13 1.60 4.96 9.40
C THR A 13 1.74 5.19 7.90
N THR A 14 2.00 6.42 7.49
CA THR A 14 2.28 6.71 6.09
C THR A 14 3.69 6.26 5.76
N LEU A 15 3.82 5.36 4.80
CA LEU A 15 5.12 4.83 4.40
C LEU A 15 5.72 5.60 3.25
N ALA A 16 4.88 6.07 2.33
CA ALA A 16 5.34 6.79 1.15
C ALA A 16 4.19 7.56 0.54
N GLU A 17 4.54 8.59 -0.22
CA GLU A 17 3.59 9.34 -1.03
C GLU A 17 4.19 9.50 -2.42
N TRP A 18 3.36 9.47 -3.44
CA TRP A 18 3.86 9.62 -4.80
C TRP A 18 2.87 10.41 -5.66
N THR A 19 3.39 10.96 -6.75
CA THR A 19 2.57 11.64 -7.75
C THR A 19 2.88 11.03 -9.11
N ALA A 20 1.87 11.00 -9.98
CA ALA A 20 2.02 10.39 -11.30
C ALA A 20 3.05 11.11 -12.17
N ASP A 21 3.28 12.39 -11.92
CA ASP A 21 4.21 13.19 -12.71
C ASP A 21 5.66 13.08 -12.23
N ASP A 22 5.89 12.44 -11.10
CA ASP A 22 7.23 12.37 -10.52
C ASP A 22 7.68 10.93 -10.39
N PRO A 23 8.44 10.41 -11.37
CA PRO A 23 8.88 9.00 -11.34
C PRO A 23 9.72 8.64 -10.12
N GLU A 24 10.45 9.59 -9.55
CA GLU A 24 11.26 9.30 -8.37
C GLU A 24 10.39 8.96 -7.17
N THR A 25 9.24 9.64 -7.02
CA THR A 25 8.34 9.34 -5.92
C THR A 25 7.66 7.99 -6.13
N ILE A 26 7.35 7.65 -7.39
CA ILE A 26 6.76 6.36 -7.71
C ILE A 26 7.74 5.23 -7.38
N GLU A 27 9.00 5.42 -7.75
CA GLU A 27 10.03 4.41 -7.50
C GLU A 27 10.24 4.19 -6.00
N ALA A 28 10.30 5.26 -5.23
CA ALA A 28 10.45 5.17 -3.78
C ALA A 28 9.26 4.47 -3.14
N ALA A 29 8.05 4.77 -3.61
CA ALA A 29 6.84 4.12 -3.09
C ALA A 29 6.82 2.64 -3.46
N ALA A 30 7.26 2.30 -4.68
CA ALA A 30 7.32 0.90 -5.10
C ALA A 30 8.31 0.10 -4.25
N GLU A 31 9.44 0.69 -3.89
CA GLU A 31 10.39 0.04 -3.01
C GLU A 31 9.81 -0.18 -1.61
N ALA A 32 9.13 0.84 -1.08
CA ALA A 32 8.49 0.72 0.22
C ALA A 32 7.42 -0.38 0.20
N PHE A 33 6.65 -0.45 -0.88
CA PHE A 33 5.65 -1.49 -1.06
C PHE A 33 6.29 -2.88 -1.04
N ARG A 34 7.35 -3.04 -1.83
CA ARG A 34 8.03 -4.33 -1.92
C ARG A 34 8.63 -4.76 -0.59
N ALA A 35 9.19 -3.81 0.16
CA ALA A 35 9.76 -4.12 1.47
C ALA A 35 8.68 -4.64 2.43
N GLN A 36 7.47 -4.10 2.35
CA GLN A 36 6.39 -4.59 3.19
C GLN A 36 5.95 -6.00 2.79
N LEU A 37 5.96 -6.31 1.50
CA LEU A 37 5.66 -7.66 1.06
C LEU A 37 6.66 -8.66 1.63
N GLU A 38 7.93 -8.29 1.67
CA GLU A 38 8.96 -9.15 2.24
C GLU A 38 8.78 -9.37 3.74
N LEU A 39 8.18 -8.41 4.42
CA LEU A 39 7.87 -8.54 5.84
C LEU A 39 6.60 -9.34 6.11
N GLY A 40 5.92 -9.76 5.06
CA GLY A 40 4.71 -10.55 5.21
C GLY A 40 3.40 -9.77 5.12
N TYR A 41 3.48 -8.48 4.83
CA TYR A 41 2.28 -7.67 4.62
C TYR A 41 1.75 -7.90 3.20
N PHE A 42 0.47 -7.59 3.00
CA PHE A 42 -0.11 -7.60 1.67
C PHE A 42 -0.75 -6.25 1.40
N GLY A 43 -0.82 -5.89 0.10
CA GLY A 43 -1.36 -4.61 -0.32
C GLY A 43 -2.82 -4.71 -0.71
N MET A 44 -3.61 -3.71 -0.32
CA MET A 44 -5.01 -3.62 -0.66
C MET A 44 -5.30 -2.24 -1.23
N VAL A 45 -6.13 -2.19 -2.26
CA VAL A 45 -6.63 -0.92 -2.78
C VAL A 45 -8.15 -0.93 -2.72
N SER A 46 -8.73 0.25 -2.49
CA SER A 46 -10.17 0.39 -2.57
C SER A 46 -10.56 0.60 -4.03
N THR A 47 -11.46 -0.24 -4.55
CA THR A 47 -11.91 -0.15 -5.93
C THR A 47 -13.32 0.43 -6.02
N GLY A 48 -13.92 0.74 -4.88
CA GLY A 48 -15.27 1.30 -4.82
C GLY A 48 -15.80 1.15 -3.42
N GLU A 49 -17.01 1.60 -3.19
CA GLU A 49 -17.63 1.51 -1.88
C GLU A 49 -17.77 0.05 -1.43
N GLY A 50 -17.17 -0.26 -0.30
CA GLY A 50 -17.26 -1.59 0.27
C GLY A 50 -16.46 -2.64 -0.47
N GLN A 51 -15.63 -2.24 -1.44
CA GLN A 51 -14.82 -3.18 -2.22
C GLN A 51 -13.35 -2.88 -2.09
N ALA A 52 -12.56 -3.93 -1.94
CA ALA A 52 -11.12 -3.82 -1.88
C ALA A 52 -10.51 -4.98 -2.66
N GLU A 53 -9.38 -4.72 -3.30
CA GLU A 53 -8.69 -5.70 -4.10
C GLU A 53 -7.27 -5.84 -3.62
N GLN A 54 -6.81 -7.09 -3.49
CA GLN A 54 -5.43 -7.35 -3.11
C GLN A 54 -4.53 -7.16 -4.32
N VAL A 55 -3.42 -6.47 -4.12
CA VAL A 55 -2.46 -6.20 -5.20
C VAL A 55 -1.08 -6.66 -4.79
N ARG A 56 -0.29 -7.08 -5.76
CA ARG A 56 1.08 -7.56 -5.56
C ARG A 56 2.12 -6.57 -6.08
N GLU A 57 1.68 -5.55 -6.76
CA GLU A 57 2.53 -4.49 -7.26
C GLU A 57 1.90 -3.16 -6.90
N LEU A 58 2.70 -2.13 -6.78
CA LEU A 58 2.19 -0.81 -6.44
C LEU A 58 1.29 -0.31 -7.57
N PRO A 59 -0.02 -0.11 -7.32
CA PRO A 59 -0.91 0.43 -8.34
C PRO A 59 -0.74 1.95 -8.39
N THR A 60 0.09 2.40 -9.32
CA THR A 60 0.50 3.82 -9.38
C THR A 60 -0.65 4.78 -9.64
N GLY A 61 -1.77 4.28 -10.18
CA GLY A 61 -2.96 5.11 -10.39
C GLY A 61 -3.90 5.16 -9.20
N ALA A 62 -3.63 4.41 -8.13
CA ALA A 62 -4.50 4.42 -6.97
C ALA A 62 -4.18 5.62 -6.07
N GLU A 63 -5.19 6.14 -5.40
CA GLU A 63 -4.99 7.24 -4.47
C GLU A 63 -4.49 6.77 -3.11
N LEU A 64 -4.90 5.55 -2.72
CA LEU A 64 -4.55 5.02 -1.41
C LEU A 64 -4.31 3.52 -1.53
N VAL A 65 -3.16 3.10 -1.02
CA VAL A 65 -2.82 1.69 -0.91
C VAL A 65 -2.54 1.40 0.56
N ILE A 66 -3.15 0.34 1.06
CA ILE A 66 -3.05 -0.03 2.47
C ILE A 66 -2.32 -1.35 2.60
N MET A 67 -1.23 -1.36 3.38
CA MET A 67 -0.52 -2.59 3.70
C MET A 67 -1.07 -3.16 5.00
N ARG A 68 -1.39 -4.43 5.01
CA ARG A 68 -1.96 -5.11 6.17
C ARG A 68 -1.31 -6.46 6.36
N LEU A 69 -1.22 -6.90 7.61
CA LEU A 69 -0.79 -8.26 7.90
C LEU A 69 -1.96 -9.21 7.73
N PRO A 70 -1.75 -10.38 7.15
CA PRO A 70 -2.80 -11.38 7.10
C PRO A 70 -3.12 -11.82 8.52
N ILE A 71 -4.40 -11.94 8.80
CA ILE A 71 -4.82 -12.48 10.07
C ILE A 71 -4.55 -13.97 10.04
N SER A 72 -3.62 -14.42 10.87
CA SER A 72 -3.42 -15.84 10.98
C SER A 72 -4.65 -16.37 11.68
N GLY A 73 -5.47 -17.06 10.95
CA GLY A 73 -6.67 -17.62 11.49
C GLY A 73 -6.34 -18.80 12.39
N GLY A 74 -5.84 -18.49 13.48
CA GLY A 74 -5.52 -19.54 14.44
C GLY A 74 -6.75 -19.92 15.20
#